data_979a9d7eba24fb3189b5e5a33ad92c43
#
_entry.id   979a9d7eba24fb3189b5e5a33ad92c43
#
_cell.length_a   1.000
_cell.length_b   1.000
_cell.length_c   1.000
_cell.angle_alpha   90.00
_cell.angle_beta   90.00
_cell.angle_gamma   90.00
#
_symmetry.space_group_name_H-M   'P 1'
#
loop_
_entity.id
_entity.type
_entity.pdbx_description
1 polymer ?
#
loop_
_entity_poly.entity_id
_entity_poly.type
_entity_poly.pdbx_seq_one_letter_code
_entity_poly.pdbx_strand_id
1 'polypeptide(L)'
;MNITENFKSLCPIPRRCLKPLLFLAPALLVACNNVGSMDFPGVYKIGIAQGNIITQEMVDQLRPGMTKRQVIFVMGTPLVRDPYHQDRWDYIYSFQPGGGVRGQERISVFFVNDELVSFTGDFVPTGSDTAEAEVSDS
;
A
#
# COMPACT_ATOMS: atom_id res chain seq x y z
N MET A 1 -27.63 -20.42 -49.34
CA MET A 1 -26.22 -20.81 -49.38
C MET A 1 -25.90 -21.31 -47.98
N ASN A 2 -25.94 -22.64 -47.80
CA ASN A 2 -25.95 -23.29 -46.48
C ASN A 2 -24.54 -23.51 -45.97
N ILE A 3 -24.25 -22.88 -44.82
CA ILE A 3 -22.94 -22.92 -44.12
C ILE A 3 -22.81 -24.19 -43.24
N THR A 4 -23.76 -25.10 -43.25
CA THR A 4 -23.83 -26.25 -42.33
C THR A 4 -23.16 -27.54 -42.82
N GLU A 5 -22.59 -27.56 -44.03
CA GLU A 5 -22.07 -28.80 -44.63
C GLU A 5 -20.55 -29.04 -44.45
N ASN A 6 -19.80 -28.09 -43.91
CA ASN A 6 -18.34 -28.20 -43.89
C ASN A 6 -17.72 -28.66 -42.54
N PHE A 7 -18.55 -29.12 -41.58
CA PHE A 7 -18.02 -29.56 -40.28
C PHE A 7 -17.83 -31.08 -40.14
N LYS A 8 -18.01 -31.83 -41.23
CA LYS A 8 -18.02 -33.31 -41.20
C LYS A 8 -16.71 -34.00 -41.55
N SER A 9 -15.64 -33.24 -41.81
CA SER A 9 -14.33 -33.83 -42.14
C SER A 9 -13.26 -33.65 -41.02
N LEU A 10 -13.65 -33.43 -39.79
CA LEU A 10 -12.71 -33.56 -38.70
C LEU A 10 -12.48 -35.02 -38.38
N CYS A 11 -11.25 -35.50 -38.58
CA CYS A 11 -10.79 -36.88 -38.38
C CYS A 11 -11.39 -37.51 -37.12
N PRO A 12 -11.93 -38.77 -37.24
CA PRO A 12 -12.37 -39.50 -36.07
C PRO A 12 -11.17 -39.82 -35.18
N ILE A 13 -11.04 -39.09 -34.07
CA ILE A 13 -10.03 -39.37 -33.04
C ILE A 13 -10.26 -40.83 -32.56
N PRO A 14 -9.33 -41.76 -32.76
CA PRO A 14 -9.54 -43.14 -32.38
C PRO A 14 -9.75 -43.22 -30.86
N ARG A 15 -10.85 -43.88 -30.46
CA ARG A 15 -11.28 -44.02 -29.05
C ARG A 15 -10.16 -44.53 -28.10
N ARG A 16 -9.08 -45.10 -28.65
CA ARG A 16 -7.90 -45.53 -27.90
C ARG A 16 -6.99 -44.37 -27.42
N CYS A 17 -7.00 -43.22 -28.11
CA CYS A 17 -6.21 -42.05 -27.73
C CYS A 17 -6.97 -41.11 -26.75
N LEU A 18 -8.27 -41.32 -26.54
CA LEU A 18 -9.09 -40.48 -25.68
C LEU A 18 -8.79 -40.73 -24.18
N LYS A 19 -8.41 -41.96 -23.81
CA LYS A 19 -8.10 -42.30 -22.39
C LYS A 19 -6.90 -41.56 -21.82
N PRO A 20 -5.72 -41.48 -22.49
CA PRO A 20 -4.60 -40.72 -21.98
C PRO A 20 -4.86 -39.18 -21.96
N LEU A 21 -5.66 -38.67 -22.92
CA LEU A 21 -6.03 -37.27 -23.01
C LEU A 21 -6.91 -36.83 -21.82
N LEU A 22 -7.80 -37.73 -21.35
CA LEU A 22 -8.69 -37.47 -20.22
C LEU A 22 -7.93 -37.38 -18.89
N PHE A 23 -6.79 -38.08 -18.76
CA PHE A 23 -5.92 -37.99 -17.58
C PHE A 23 -4.91 -36.81 -17.65
N LEU A 24 -4.60 -36.33 -18.85
CA LEU A 24 -3.69 -35.20 -19.03
C LEU A 24 -4.34 -33.86 -18.69
N ALA A 25 -5.65 -33.73 -18.92
CA ALA A 25 -6.40 -32.50 -18.65
C ALA A 25 -6.39 -32.07 -17.15
N PRO A 26 -6.64 -32.95 -16.16
CA PRO A 26 -6.57 -32.57 -14.76
C PRO A 26 -5.14 -32.29 -14.30
N ALA A 27 -4.12 -32.90 -14.88
CA ALA A 27 -2.71 -32.65 -14.54
C ALA A 27 -2.27 -31.23 -14.91
N LEU A 28 -2.78 -30.67 -16.01
CA LEU A 28 -2.54 -29.28 -16.42
C LEU A 28 -3.22 -28.25 -15.49
N LEU A 29 -4.37 -28.60 -14.93
CA LEU A 29 -5.09 -27.70 -13.99
C LEU A 29 -4.38 -27.62 -12.62
N VAL A 30 -3.70 -28.67 -12.19
CA VAL A 30 -2.94 -28.66 -10.93
C VAL A 30 -1.63 -27.87 -11.07
N ALA A 31 -1.05 -27.80 -12.26
CA ALA A 31 0.16 -27.04 -12.52
C ALA A 31 -0.03 -25.52 -12.33
N CYS A 32 -1.22 -25.01 -12.57
CA CYS A 32 -1.53 -23.59 -12.40
C CYS A 32 -1.63 -23.15 -10.92
N ASN A 33 -1.86 -24.08 -9.99
CA ASN A 33 -1.94 -23.74 -8.56
C ASN A 33 -0.57 -23.56 -7.88
N ASN A 34 0.52 -23.92 -8.55
CA ASN A 34 1.86 -23.90 -7.97
C ASN A 34 2.76 -22.79 -8.56
N VAL A 35 2.16 -21.81 -9.28
CA VAL A 35 2.86 -20.61 -9.76
C VAL A 35 2.90 -19.53 -8.66
N GLY A 36 2.92 -19.95 -7.39
CA GLY A 36 3.22 -19.09 -6.27
C GLY A 36 4.69 -18.71 -6.30
N SER A 37 4.95 -17.41 -6.60
CA SER A 37 6.25 -16.75 -6.50
C SER A 37 7.43 -17.53 -7.11
N MET A 38 7.54 -17.47 -8.44
CA MET A 38 8.83 -17.73 -9.07
C MET A 38 9.79 -16.62 -8.65
N ASP A 39 10.54 -16.84 -7.60
CA ASP A 39 11.65 -15.99 -7.21
C ASP A 39 12.78 -16.25 -8.22
N PHE A 40 12.85 -15.40 -9.25
CA PHE A 40 13.90 -15.49 -10.25
C PHE A 40 15.23 -15.16 -9.57
N PRO A 41 16.16 -16.11 -9.46
CA PRO A 41 17.48 -15.83 -8.92
C PRO A 41 18.18 -14.77 -9.80
N GLY A 42 18.52 -13.63 -9.21
CA GLY A 42 19.22 -12.55 -9.88
C GLY A 42 18.39 -11.31 -10.25
N VAL A 43 17.09 -11.28 -9.95
CA VAL A 43 16.31 -10.04 -10.08
C VAL A 43 16.62 -9.12 -8.90
N TYR A 44 17.30 -8.01 -9.19
CA TYR A 44 17.55 -6.96 -8.21
C TYR A 44 16.23 -6.25 -7.87
N LYS A 45 15.77 -6.40 -6.64
CA LYS A 45 14.57 -5.73 -6.12
C LYS A 45 14.96 -4.42 -5.48
N ILE A 46 14.51 -3.31 -6.04
CA ILE A 46 14.77 -1.96 -5.54
C ILE A 46 13.84 -1.65 -4.37
N GLY A 47 14.36 -0.95 -3.35
CA GLY A 47 13.51 -0.38 -2.31
C GLY A 47 12.64 0.73 -2.87
N ILE A 48 11.34 0.71 -2.56
CA ILE A 48 10.36 1.69 -3.05
C ILE A 48 9.86 2.51 -1.88
N ALA A 49 10.14 3.82 -1.90
CA ALA A 49 9.61 4.81 -0.97
C ALA A 49 8.42 5.53 -1.63
N GLN A 50 7.34 5.73 -0.90
CA GLN A 50 6.13 6.41 -1.38
C GLN A 50 5.52 7.29 -0.29
N GLY A 51 4.90 8.39 -0.69
CA GLY A 51 4.24 9.32 0.21
C GLY A 51 5.10 10.49 0.62
N ASN A 52 4.81 11.07 1.77
CA ASN A 52 5.58 12.16 2.35
C ASN A 52 6.80 11.59 3.07
N ILE A 53 8.00 12.01 2.68
CA ILE A 53 9.20 11.68 3.45
C ILE A 53 9.11 12.43 4.77
N ILE A 54 9.03 11.69 5.87
CA ILE A 54 8.96 12.23 7.23
C ILE A 54 10.24 11.83 7.93
N THR A 55 10.91 12.81 8.54
CA THR A 55 12.09 12.58 9.38
C THR A 55 11.83 13.07 10.79
N GLN A 56 12.51 12.47 11.77
CA GLN A 56 12.39 12.89 13.16
C GLN A 56 12.73 14.38 13.32
N GLU A 57 13.71 14.88 12.57
CA GLU A 57 14.12 16.30 12.61
C GLU A 57 12.98 17.25 12.16
N MET A 58 12.16 16.83 11.19
CA MET A 58 10.98 17.61 10.76
C MET A 58 9.94 17.64 11.87
N VAL A 59 9.72 16.52 12.53
CA VAL A 59 8.74 16.41 13.63
C VAL A 59 9.20 17.23 14.84
N ASP A 60 10.49 17.22 15.15
CA ASP A 60 11.07 17.99 16.24
C ASP A 60 11.02 19.52 16.02
N GLN A 61 10.82 19.95 14.77
CA GLN A 61 10.62 21.37 14.43
C GLN A 61 9.15 21.81 14.59
N LEU A 62 8.20 20.88 14.69
CA LEU A 62 6.80 21.22 14.89
C LEU A 62 6.59 21.77 16.31
N ARG A 63 5.92 22.92 16.39
CA ARG A 63 5.57 23.55 17.67
C ARG A 63 4.11 23.97 17.66
N PRO A 64 3.39 23.78 18.77
CA PRO A 64 2.06 24.36 18.94
C PRO A 64 2.05 25.85 18.63
N GLY A 65 0.99 26.36 18.00
CA GLY A 65 0.86 27.72 17.54
C GLY A 65 1.42 28.02 16.14
N MET A 66 2.06 27.04 15.48
CA MET A 66 2.48 27.21 14.09
C MET A 66 1.27 27.30 13.16
N THR A 67 1.32 28.22 12.20
CA THR A 67 0.32 28.34 11.16
C THR A 67 0.40 27.18 10.16
N LYS A 68 -0.69 26.87 9.48
CA LYS A 68 -0.74 25.87 8.38
C LYS A 68 0.38 26.08 7.35
N ARG A 69 0.73 27.33 7.04
CA ARG A 69 1.82 27.67 6.10
C ARG A 69 3.19 27.28 6.63
N GLN A 70 3.44 27.49 7.91
CA GLN A 70 4.70 27.10 8.57
C GLN A 70 4.83 25.57 8.63
N VAL A 71 3.73 24.87 8.94
CA VAL A 71 3.73 23.40 8.92
C VAL A 71 4.05 22.87 7.52
N ILE A 72 3.45 23.45 6.46
CA ILE A 72 3.80 23.08 5.07
C ILE A 72 5.28 23.38 4.76
N PHE A 73 5.84 24.43 5.30
CA PHE A 73 7.24 24.76 5.07
C PHE A 73 8.18 23.72 5.69
N VAL A 74 7.84 23.19 6.86
CA VAL A 74 8.63 22.17 7.58
C VAL A 74 8.39 20.77 7.03
N MET A 75 7.11 20.37 6.90
CA MET A 75 6.71 19.00 6.58
C MET A 75 6.40 18.75 5.08
N GLY A 76 6.33 19.84 4.32
CA GLY A 76 5.83 19.77 2.94
C GLY A 76 4.31 19.70 2.86
N THR A 77 3.82 19.47 1.65
CA THR A 77 2.37 19.35 1.41
C THR A 77 1.87 18.00 1.88
N PRO A 78 0.83 17.94 2.73
CA PRO A 78 0.27 16.68 3.21
C PRO A 78 -0.33 15.85 2.07
N LEU A 79 -0.19 14.53 2.16
CA LEU A 79 -0.71 13.61 1.17
C LEU A 79 -2.24 13.55 1.21
N VAL A 80 -2.82 13.59 2.40
CA VAL A 80 -4.26 13.53 2.60
C VAL A 80 -4.75 14.79 3.29
N ARG A 81 -5.66 15.49 2.62
CA ARG A 81 -6.47 16.57 3.17
C ARG A 81 -7.91 16.22 2.99
N ASP A 82 -8.61 16.01 4.10
CA ASP A 82 -10.06 15.76 4.06
C ASP A 82 -10.80 17.06 3.75
N PRO A 83 -11.60 17.13 2.69
CA PRO A 83 -12.41 18.31 2.40
C PRO A 83 -13.48 18.61 3.45
N TYR A 84 -13.90 17.60 4.21
CA TYR A 84 -14.89 17.73 5.29
C TYR A 84 -14.27 18.12 6.63
N HIS A 85 -12.99 17.75 6.86
CA HIS A 85 -12.25 18.07 8.08
C HIS A 85 -10.94 18.79 7.71
N GLN A 86 -11.08 20.08 7.37
CA GLN A 86 -9.94 20.91 6.92
C GLN A 86 -8.92 21.21 8.04
N ASP A 87 -9.29 20.88 9.26
CA ASP A 87 -8.46 21.07 10.45
C ASP A 87 -7.58 19.85 10.79
N ARG A 88 -7.63 18.82 9.94
CA ARG A 88 -6.80 17.64 10.07
C ARG A 88 -6.04 17.37 8.77
N TRP A 89 -4.73 17.21 8.90
CA TRP A 89 -3.85 16.81 7.81
C TRP A 89 -3.13 15.52 8.15
N ASP A 90 -3.11 14.58 7.20
CA ASP A 90 -2.44 13.31 7.37
C ASP A 90 -1.23 13.23 6.43
N TYR A 91 -0.07 13.02 7.02
CA TYR A 91 1.18 12.71 6.34
C TYR A 91 1.42 11.22 6.43
N ILE A 92 1.59 10.58 5.30
CA ILE A 92 1.77 9.13 5.23
C ILE A 92 3.05 8.85 4.45
N TYR A 93 3.93 8.09 5.06
CA TYR A 93 5.15 7.58 4.46
C TYR A 93 5.12 6.07 4.42
N SER A 94 5.49 5.46 3.31
CA SER A 94 5.63 4.02 3.22
C SER A 94 6.92 3.66 2.52
N PHE A 95 7.61 2.68 3.05
CA PHE A 95 8.84 2.15 2.50
C PHE A 95 8.76 0.63 2.39
N GLN A 96 9.11 0.11 1.22
CA GLN A 96 9.23 -1.32 0.97
C GLN A 96 10.67 -1.62 0.56
N PRO A 97 11.47 -2.26 1.42
CA PRO A 97 12.79 -2.75 1.03
C PRO A 97 12.67 -3.75 -0.12
N GLY A 98 13.69 -3.82 -0.97
CA GLY A 98 13.71 -4.77 -2.07
C GLY A 98 13.50 -6.21 -1.60
N GLY A 99 12.33 -6.79 -1.86
CA GLY A 99 11.96 -8.14 -1.41
C GLY A 99 11.49 -8.26 0.05
N GLY A 100 11.44 -7.15 0.80
CA GLY A 100 10.97 -7.10 2.18
C GLY A 100 9.49 -6.76 2.33
N VAL A 101 9.02 -6.75 3.57
CA VAL A 101 7.67 -6.33 3.94
C VAL A 101 7.58 -4.81 3.89
N ARG A 102 6.45 -4.29 3.41
CA ARG A 102 6.17 -2.85 3.38
C ARG A 102 5.92 -2.33 4.79
N GLY A 103 6.70 -1.34 5.22
CA GLY A 103 6.44 -0.52 6.39
C GLY A 103 5.63 0.72 6.01
N GLN A 104 4.80 1.20 6.91
CA GLN A 104 4.07 2.45 6.75
C GLN A 104 4.09 3.20 8.07
N GLU A 105 4.36 4.49 7.99
CA GLU A 105 4.38 5.43 9.10
C GLU A 105 3.39 6.56 8.80
N ARG A 106 2.74 7.08 9.83
CA ARG A 106 1.72 8.10 9.70
C ARG A 106 1.87 9.15 10.79
N ILE A 107 1.67 10.40 10.40
CA ILE A 107 1.50 11.53 11.33
C ILE A 107 0.22 12.27 10.96
N SER A 108 -0.65 12.45 11.94
CA SER A 108 -1.85 13.28 11.84
C SER A 108 -1.62 14.56 12.60
N VAL A 109 -1.83 15.69 11.95
CA VAL A 109 -1.63 17.05 12.45
C VAL A 109 -2.97 17.73 12.59
N PHE A 110 -3.25 18.31 13.76
CA PHE A 110 -4.53 18.92 14.08
C PHE A 110 -4.38 20.43 14.24
N PHE A 111 -5.30 21.16 13.61
CA PHE A 111 -5.34 22.62 13.64
C PHE A 111 -6.62 23.13 14.30
N VAL A 112 -6.52 24.27 14.96
CA VAL A 112 -7.68 25.06 15.42
C VAL A 112 -7.42 26.50 15.01
N ASN A 113 -8.37 27.14 14.33
CA ASN A 113 -8.24 28.49 13.80
C ASN A 113 -6.96 28.70 12.95
N ASP A 114 -6.61 27.70 12.11
CA ASP A 114 -5.42 27.67 11.25
C ASP A 114 -4.07 27.58 12.01
N GLU A 115 -4.09 27.34 13.31
CA GLU A 115 -2.91 27.12 14.13
C GLU A 115 -2.78 25.66 14.56
N LEU A 116 -1.56 25.15 14.56
CA LEU A 116 -1.23 23.80 15.03
C LEU A 116 -1.48 23.71 16.53
N VAL A 117 -2.34 22.79 16.94
CA VAL A 117 -2.63 22.51 18.35
C VAL A 117 -1.92 21.26 18.81
N SER A 118 -2.01 20.18 18.02
CA SER A 118 -1.43 18.90 18.37
C SER A 118 -1.09 18.09 17.14
N PHE A 119 -0.26 17.10 17.30
CA PHE A 119 0.00 16.07 16.30
C PHE A 119 0.14 14.72 16.98
N THR A 120 -0.20 13.64 16.28
CA THR A 120 -0.10 12.27 16.76
C THR A 120 0.34 11.36 15.64
N GLY A 121 1.07 10.31 15.96
CA GLY A 121 1.55 9.36 14.95
C GLY A 121 2.66 8.48 15.48
N ASP A 122 3.34 7.81 14.54
CA ASP A 122 4.40 6.85 14.83
C ASP A 122 5.72 7.53 15.25
N PHE A 123 5.85 8.84 15.00
CA PHE A 123 6.99 9.65 15.43
C PHE A 123 6.66 10.38 16.72
N VAL A 124 7.50 10.21 17.73
CA VAL A 124 7.39 10.91 19.01
C VAL A 124 8.44 12.04 19.04
N PRO A 125 8.05 13.30 19.30
CA PRO A 125 9.02 14.38 19.39
C PRO A 125 9.99 14.12 20.53
N THR A 126 11.27 14.29 20.26
CA THR A 126 12.33 14.16 21.25
C THR A 126 12.31 15.38 22.17
N GLY A 127 11.47 15.36 23.21
CA GLY A 127 11.39 16.47 24.17
C GLY A 127 10.00 16.91 24.61
N SER A 128 8.95 16.20 24.17
CA SER A 128 7.62 16.37 24.77
C SER A 128 7.47 15.40 25.93
N ASP A 129 7.61 15.89 27.15
CA ASP A 129 7.07 15.22 28.31
C ASP A 129 5.57 14.98 28.01
N THR A 130 5.24 13.74 27.96
CA THR A 130 3.96 13.14 27.63
C THR A 130 2.86 13.76 28.50
N ALA A 131 2.01 14.58 27.89
CA ALA A 131 0.66 14.72 28.40
C ALA A 131 -0.16 13.54 27.86
N GLU A 132 -0.03 12.38 28.50
CA GLU A 132 -0.98 11.30 28.40
C GLU A 132 -2.34 11.84 28.83
N ALA A 133 -3.19 12.17 27.87
CA ALA A 133 -4.61 12.29 28.12
C ALA A 133 -5.14 10.86 28.29
N GLU A 134 -5.11 10.36 29.54
CA GLU A 134 -5.91 9.23 29.94
C GLU A 134 -7.37 9.60 29.70
N VAL A 135 -7.95 9.05 28.65
CA VAL A 135 -9.39 8.95 28.48
C VAL A 135 -9.84 7.89 29.50
N SER A 136 -10.16 8.33 30.71
CA SER A 136 -10.88 7.53 31.68
C SER A 136 -12.30 7.31 31.18
N ASP A 137 -12.55 6.10 30.74
CA ASP A 137 -13.88 5.55 30.53
C ASP A 137 -14.61 5.49 31.87
N SER A 138 -15.73 6.16 31.96
CA SER A 138 -16.72 6.03 33.05
C SER A 138 -18.12 6.09 32.48
#